data_048cd31a5f139440d7e98232551253f5
#
_entry.id   048cd31a5f139440d7e98232551253f5
#
_cell.length_a   1.000
_cell.length_b   1.000
_cell.length_c   1.000
_cell.angle_alpha   90.00
_cell.angle_beta   90.00
_cell.angle_gamma   90.00
#
_symmetry.space_group_name_H-M   'P 1'
#
loop_
_entity.id
_entity.type
_entity.pdbx_description
1 polymer ?
#
loop_
_entity_poly.entity_id
_entity_poly.type
_entity_poly.pdbx_seq_one_letter_code
_entity_poly.pdbx_strand_id
1 'polypeptide(L)'
;MTDAKPLPALTPIGDNPTLIWGMTNAERLRRLARAEGLPDTPGASGARLYVNLAYVFDPVWLRHVVALPGTVVMDGDALVMAHLVGGMTPDDIAANRSTLSIIDYQGNPQIYNRQLRKLDCPFIQPLTRETRRAIERKSYFGAYKGVTDALTKYLWPELALWLTRGAASIGMTPNMVTAIGAALCIYATWLFAQGQYWEGMLAGFIFMVLDTVDGKLARCTITSSKWGNVADHGVDLIHPPFWWYFWGVGLGAWGLALPDQTFLLVMIAVVAGYVLQRVIEGLFIKDFGMDIHVWRRFDSQFRLITARRNPNFAILFFATLAGRPDIGLIAVAWWTVISLVVHAVQLVQAYAERRAGRPIVSWMEEA
;
A
#
# COMPACT_ATOMS: atom_id res chain seq x y z
N MET A 1 -8.15 27.70 13.98
CA MET A 1 -7.93 26.52 14.86
C MET A 1 -9.19 25.70 14.72
N THR A 2 -9.15 24.63 13.92
CA THR A 2 -10.25 23.67 13.85
C THR A 2 -10.28 22.90 15.15
N ASP A 3 -11.36 23.02 15.93
CA ASP A 3 -11.59 22.22 17.13
C ASP A 3 -11.47 20.74 16.76
N ALA A 4 -10.34 20.14 17.12
CA ALA A 4 -10.15 18.71 16.94
C ALA A 4 -11.18 18.01 17.82
N LYS A 5 -12.14 17.30 17.22
CA LYS A 5 -13.12 16.50 17.96
C LYS A 5 -12.37 15.58 18.92
N PRO A 6 -12.77 15.53 20.23
CA PRO A 6 -12.10 14.68 21.19
C PRO A 6 -12.17 13.21 20.74
N LEU A 7 -11.01 12.54 20.70
CA LEU A 7 -10.94 11.13 20.34
C LEU A 7 -11.59 10.25 21.44
N PRO A 8 -12.34 9.20 21.06
CA PRO A 8 -12.95 8.29 22.02
C PRO A 8 -11.90 7.40 22.70
N ALA A 9 -12.14 7.05 23.96
CA ALA A 9 -11.35 6.03 24.64
C ALA A 9 -11.73 4.63 24.17
N LEU A 10 -10.71 3.80 23.92
CA LEU A 10 -10.93 2.42 23.52
C LEU A 10 -11.46 1.57 24.67
N THR A 11 -12.55 0.82 24.43
CA THR A 11 -13.16 -0.10 25.40
C THR A 11 -13.41 -1.46 24.71
N PRO A 12 -12.52 -2.47 24.93
CA PRO A 12 -12.75 -3.82 24.43
C PRO A 12 -13.96 -4.49 25.08
N ILE A 13 -14.73 -5.27 24.32
CA ILE A 13 -15.85 -6.10 24.81
C ILE A 13 -15.48 -7.58 24.60
N GLY A 14 -15.65 -8.37 25.67
CA GLY A 14 -15.37 -9.82 25.66
C GLY A 14 -13.90 -10.15 25.69
N ASP A 15 -13.58 -11.41 25.43
CA ASP A 15 -12.23 -11.95 25.30
C ASP A 15 -12.15 -12.95 24.15
N ASN A 16 -10.98 -13.07 23.52
CA ASN A 16 -10.73 -14.04 22.46
C ASN A 16 -9.26 -14.50 22.48
N PRO A 17 -8.98 -15.72 22.91
CA PRO A 17 -7.61 -16.26 22.98
C PRO A 17 -7.03 -16.68 21.62
N THR A 18 -7.84 -16.67 20.56
CA THR A 18 -7.39 -17.10 19.23
C THR A 18 -6.35 -16.10 18.69
N LEU A 19 -5.18 -16.63 18.33
CA LEU A 19 -4.12 -15.81 17.75
C LEU A 19 -4.35 -15.52 16.26
N ILE A 20 -4.06 -14.32 15.83
CA ILE A 20 -4.00 -13.89 14.43
C ILE A 20 -2.67 -13.19 14.18
N TRP A 21 -1.92 -13.59 13.17
CA TRP A 21 -0.56 -13.06 12.90
C TRP A 21 0.37 -13.11 14.13
N GLY A 22 0.25 -14.17 14.96
CA GLY A 22 1.05 -14.36 16.16
C GLY A 22 0.63 -13.53 17.38
N MET A 23 -0.46 -12.74 17.33
CA MET A 23 -0.94 -11.91 18.44
C MET A 23 -2.41 -12.19 18.78
N THR A 24 -2.84 -11.90 20.01
CA THR A 24 -4.25 -11.91 20.39
C THR A 24 -4.99 -10.75 19.74
N ASN A 25 -6.33 -10.88 19.60
CA ASN A 25 -7.13 -9.78 19.06
C ASN A 25 -7.11 -8.54 19.97
N ALA A 26 -7.00 -8.72 21.28
CA ALA A 26 -6.82 -7.62 22.22
C ALA A 26 -5.50 -6.87 22.00
N GLU A 27 -4.39 -7.58 21.76
CA GLU A 27 -3.12 -6.95 21.44
C GLU A 27 -3.18 -6.23 20.07
N ARG A 28 -3.80 -6.87 19.07
CA ARG A 28 -4.03 -6.25 17.75
C ARG A 28 -4.80 -4.94 17.90
N LEU A 29 -5.88 -4.93 18.66
CA LEU A 29 -6.70 -3.74 18.89
C LEU A 29 -5.93 -2.63 19.61
N ARG A 30 -5.11 -2.97 20.63
CA ARG A 30 -4.24 -1.99 21.29
C ARG A 30 -3.23 -1.36 20.33
N ARG A 31 -2.63 -2.13 19.42
CA ARG A 31 -1.72 -1.60 18.40
C ARG A 31 -2.44 -0.67 17.43
N LEU A 32 -3.66 -1.02 17.00
CA LEU A 32 -4.49 -0.15 16.16
C LEU A 32 -4.82 1.16 16.88
N ALA A 33 -5.25 1.09 18.14
CA ALA A 33 -5.57 2.27 18.92
C ALA A 33 -4.36 3.21 19.07
N ARG A 34 -3.18 2.67 19.36
CA ARG A 34 -1.94 3.47 19.42
C ARG A 34 -1.58 4.11 18.09
N ALA A 35 -1.76 3.38 16.97
CA ALA A 35 -1.50 3.90 15.63
C ALA A 35 -2.44 5.06 15.27
N GLU A 36 -3.67 5.03 15.75
CA GLU A 36 -4.68 6.09 15.53
C GLU A 36 -4.66 7.16 16.66
N GLY A 37 -3.78 7.04 17.65
CA GLY A 37 -3.65 8.00 18.75
C GLY A 37 -4.83 8.00 19.73
N LEU A 38 -5.56 6.89 19.84
CA LEU A 38 -6.71 6.81 20.74
C LEU A 38 -6.24 6.78 22.21
N PRO A 39 -6.89 7.54 23.11
CA PRO A 39 -6.56 7.54 24.53
C PRO A 39 -7.05 6.26 25.22
N ASP A 40 -6.35 5.86 26.28
CA ASP A 40 -6.76 4.72 27.13
C ASP A 40 -7.93 5.07 28.06
N THR A 41 -8.13 6.35 28.36
CA THR A 41 -9.20 6.85 29.24
C THR A 41 -10.06 7.89 28.54
N PRO A 42 -11.39 7.92 28.79
CA PRO A 42 -12.26 8.89 28.16
C PRO A 42 -11.93 10.31 28.65
N GLY A 43 -11.91 11.26 27.69
CA GLY A 43 -11.83 12.70 27.99
C GLY A 43 -13.14 13.27 28.54
N ALA A 44 -13.23 14.60 28.66
CA ALA A 44 -14.41 15.31 29.18
C ALA A 44 -15.72 15.02 28.42
N SER A 45 -15.65 14.61 27.17
CA SER A 45 -16.82 14.20 26.34
C SER A 45 -17.46 12.88 26.77
N GLY A 46 -16.77 12.07 27.57
CA GLY A 46 -17.19 10.70 27.90
C GLY A 46 -17.28 9.76 26.73
N ALA A 47 -16.71 10.14 25.56
CA ALA A 47 -16.77 9.35 24.34
C ALA A 47 -15.98 8.05 24.47
N ARG A 48 -16.60 6.93 24.09
CA ARG A 48 -16.01 5.60 24.12
C ARG A 48 -16.19 4.90 22.79
N LEU A 49 -15.13 4.18 22.39
CA LEU A 49 -15.17 3.27 21.27
C LEU A 49 -15.18 1.83 21.77
N TYR A 50 -16.36 1.26 21.78
CA TYR A 50 -16.56 -0.15 22.13
C TYR A 50 -16.21 -1.03 20.94
N VAL A 51 -15.41 -2.09 21.16
CA VAL A 51 -14.98 -3.02 20.10
C VAL A 51 -15.07 -4.45 20.61
N ASN A 52 -15.83 -5.27 19.90
CA ASN A 52 -16.03 -6.69 20.22
C ASN A 52 -14.83 -7.54 19.78
N LEU A 53 -14.13 -8.13 20.74
CA LEU A 53 -12.96 -8.98 20.51
C LEU A 53 -13.29 -10.33 19.81
N ALA A 54 -14.56 -10.70 19.74
CA ALA A 54 -14.97 -11.85 18.94
C ALA A 54 -14.81 -11.63 17.42
N TYR A 55 -14.63 -10.38 16.96
CA TYR A 55 -14.51 -10.01 15.56
C TYR A 55 -13.14 -9.45 15.21
N VAL A 56 -12.65 -9.81 14.02
CA VAL A 56 -11.52 -9.14 13.36
C VAL A 56 -12.05 -8.36 12.17
N PHE A 57 -11.53 -7.17 11.99
CA PHE A 57 -11.96 -6.24 10.93
C PHE A 57 -10.75 -5.56 10.26
N ASP A 58 -10.98 -5.03 9.06
CA ASP A 58 -10.00 -4.18 8.37
C ASP A 58 -9.78 -2.88 9.18
N PRO A 59 -8.53 -2.43 9.39
CA PRO A 59 -8.24 -1.21 10.15
C PRO A 59 -8.99 0.05 9.70
N VAL A 60 -9.44 0.11 8.44
CA VAL A 60 -10.20 1.25 7.94
C VAL A 60 -11.52 1.45 8.70
N TRP A 61 -12.13 0.37 9.20
CA TRP A 61 -13.34 0.46 10.02
C TRP A 61 -13.13 1.27 11.29
N LEU A 62 -11.99 1.05 11.97
CA LEU A 62 -11.67 1.79 13.18
C LEU A 62 -11.63 3.30 12.90
N ARG A 63 -10.92 3.71 11.84
CA ARG A 63 -10.82 5.11 11.42
C ARG A 63 -12.17 5.69 11.03
N HIS A 64 -12.96 4.93 10.28
CA HIS A 64 -14.29 5.36 9.84
C HIS A 64 -15.20 5.63 11.05
N VAL A 65 -15.27 4.71 11.98
CA VAL A 65 -16.13 4.83 13.17
C VAL A 65 -15.63 5.90 14.15
N VAL A 66 -14.31 6.03 14.33
CA VAL A 66 -13.71 7.10 15.15
C VAL A 66 -14.07 8.48 14.62
N ALA A 67 -14.12 8.67 13.31
CA ALA A 67 -14.44 9.95 12.67
C ALA A 67 -15.94 10.34 12.82
N LEU A 68 -16.82 9.39 13.12
CA LEU A 68 -18.27 9.55 13.12
C LEU A 68 -18.89 9.20 14.49
N PRO A 69 -18.93 10.13 15.46
CA PRO A 69 -19.59 9.91 16.74
C PRO A 69 -21.06 9.50 16.58
N GLY A 70 -21.52 8.56 17.41
CA GLY A 70 -22.87 8.00 17.33
C GLY A 70 -23.01 6.88 16.30
N THR A 71 -21.91 6.39 15.70
CA THR A 71 -21.94 5.29 14.74
C THR A 71 -21.81 3.94 15.42
N VAL A 72 -22.67 3.00 15.03
CA VAL A 72 -22.69 1.60 15.48
C VAL A 72 -22.56 0.69 14.26
N VAL A 73 -21.62 -0.25 14.29
CA VAL A 73 -21.43 -1.26 13.26
C VAL A 73 -21.91 -2.60 13.78
N MET A 74 -22.84 -3.19 13.05
CA MET A 74 -23.45 -4.48 13.35
C MET A 74 -23.09 -5.51 12.26
N ASP A 75 -23.07 -6.78 12.62
CA ASP A 75 -23.10 -7.91 11.70
C ASP A 75 -24.36 -8.74 12.00
N GLY A 76 -25.46 -8.44 11.32
CA GLY A 76 -26.80 -8.87 11.75
C GLY A 76 -27.15 -8.31 13.11
N ASP A 77 -27.45 -9.19 14.08
CA ASP A 77 -27.77 -8.79 15.47
C ASP A 77 -26.53 -8.60 16.35
N ALA A 78 -25.34 -8.95 15.87
CA ALA A 78 -24.11 -8.88 16.67
C ALA A 78 -23.46 -7.50 16.58
N LEU A 79 -23.18 -6.89 17.76
CA LEU A 79 -22.37 -5.68 17.82
C LEU A 79 -20.91 -5.98 17.50
N VAL A 80 -20.37 -5.28 16.50
CA VAL A 80 -18.96 -5.34 16.14
C VAL A 80 -18.18 -4.20 16.77
N MET A 81 -18.65 -2.98 16.60
CA MET A 81 -18.06 -1.78 17.24
C MET A 81 -19.08 -0.64 17.35
N ALA A 82 -18.86 0.27 18.30
CA ALA A 82 -19.71 1.45 18.48
C ALA A 82 -18.92 2.63 19.04
N HIS A 83 -19.05 3.81 18.42
CA HIS A 83 -18.55 5.07 18.95
C HIS A 83 -19.68 5.79 19.66
N LEU A 84 -19.78 5.59 20.97
CA LEU A 84 -20.83 6.16 21.80
C LEU A 84 -20.33 7.39 22.56
N VAL A 85 -21.23 8.37 22.75
CA VAL A 85 -20.97 9.65 23.42
C VAL A 85 -21.93 9.84 24.57
N GLY A 86 -21.67 10.81 25.48
CA GLY A 86 -22.58 11.15 26.58
C GLY A 86 -22.75 10.06 27.62
N GLY A 87 -21.75 9.17 27.77
CA GLY A 87 -21.78 8.09 28.77
C GLY A 87 -22.61 6.87 28.38
N MET A 88 -23.15 6.82 27.16
CA MET A 88 -23.87 5.65 26.64
C MET A 88 -23.00 4.40 26.65
N THR A 89 -23.64 3.26 26.89
CA THR A 89 -23.06 1.90 26.86
C THR A 89 -23.68 1.07 25.74
N PRO A 90 -23.14 -0.10 25.41
CA PRO A 90 -23.75 -1.00 24.42
C PRO A 90 -25.19 -1.38 24.73
N ASP A 91 -25.58 -1.47 26.01
CA ASP A 91 -26.94 -1.83 26.43
C ASP A 91 -27.96 -0.73 26.05
N ASP A 92 -27.51 0.52 25.93
CA ASP A 92 -28.36 1.65 25.58
C ASP A 92 -28.65 1.74 24.05
N ILE A 93 -27.97 0.95 23.21
CA ILE A 93 -28.09 1.03 21.74
C ILE A 93 -29.52 0.76 21.29
N ALA A 94 -30.17 -0.26 21.85
CA ALA A 94 -31.52 -0.66 21.48
C ALA A 94 -32.54 0.47 21.74
N ALA A 95 -32.42 1.16 22.91
CA ALA A 95 -33.31 2.24 23.27
C ALA A 95 -33.05 3.55 22.51
N ASN A 96 -31.82 3.75 21.99
CA ASN A 96 -31.39 4.97 21.31
C ASN A 96 -31.23 4.78 19.79
N ARG A 97 -31.82 3.75 19.21
CA ARG A 97 -31.63 3.37 17.80
C ARG A 97 -31.98 4.48 16.79
N SER A 98 -32.90 5.36 17.12
CA SER A 98 -33.31 6.49 16.27
C SER A 98 -32.30 7.64 16.22
N THR A 99 -31.41 7.74 17.21
CA THR A 99 -30.39 8.81 17.30
C THR A 99 -28.99 8.33 16.86
N LEU A 100 -28.83 7.02 16.68
CA LEU A 100 -27.56 6.40 16.29
C LEU A 100 -27.54 6.07 14.80
N SER A 101 -26.36 6.24 14.17
CA SER A 101 -26.12 5.81 12.81
C SER A 101 -25.73 4.34 12.81
N ILE A 102 -26.64 3.47 12.42
CA ILE A 102 -26.40 2.02 12.39
C ILE A 102 -25.97 1.59 11.00
N ILE A 103 -24.79 1.01 10.93
CA ILE A 103 -24.23 0.42 9.69
C ILE A 103 -24.31 -1.10 9.85
N ASP A 104 -25.14 -1.76 9.03
CA ASP A 104 -25.14 -3.21 8.96
C ASP A 104 -24.09 -3.67 7.94
N TYR A 105 -23.14 -4.49 8.38
CA TYR A 105 -22.10 -5.05 7.53
C TYR A 105 -22.68 -5.95 6.41
N GLN A 106 -23.80 -6.61 6.64
CA GLN A 106 -24.47 -7.47 5.64
C GLN A 106 -25.00 -6.65 4.45
N GLY A 107 -25.20 -5.34 4.61
CA GLY A 107 -25.53 -4.40 3.55
C GLY A 107 -24.37 -4.08 2.59
N ASN A 108 -23.19 -4.70 2.79
CA ASN A 108 -21.99 -4.52 1.96
C ASN A 108 -21.55 -3.04 1.81
N PRO A 109 -21.34 -2.30 2.92
CA PRO A 109 -21.01 -0.89 2.88
C PRO A 109 -19.65 -0.65 2.24
N GLN A 110 -19.58 0.29 1.29
CA GLN A 110 -18.35 0.64 0.59
C GLN A 110 -17.63 1.76 1.33
N ILE A 111 -16.32 1.59 1.58
CA ILE A 111 -15.49 2.61 2.21
C ILE A 111 -14.27 2.90 1.34
N TYR A 112 -14.08 4.18 0.99
CA TYR A 112 -12.87 4.60 0.29
C TYR A 112 -11.68 4.68 1.24
N ASN A 113 -10.70 3.81 1.03
CA ASN A 113 -9.44 3.82 1.75
C ASN A 113 -8.39 4.62 0.96
N ARG A 114 -8.23 5.91 1.29
CA ARG A 114 -7.24 6.80 0.64
C ARG A 114 -5.81 6.27 0.76
N GLN A 115 -5.44 5.68 1.89
CA GLN A 115 -4.09 5.14 2.13
C GLN A 115 -3.75 3.97 1.22
N LEU A 116 -4.72 3.09 0.98
CA LEU A 116 -4.56 1.92 0.12
C LEU A 116 -5.09 2.16 -1.30
N ARG A 117 -5.62 3.34 -1.59
CA ARG A 117 -6.14 3.72 -2.91
C ARG A 117 -7.11 2.68 -3.47
N LYS A 118 -8.12 2.34 -2.68
CA LYS A 118 -9.16 1.37 -3.05
C LYS A 118 -10.51 1.73 -2.46
N LEU A 119 -11.56 1.40 -3.22
CA LEU A 119 -12.95 1.44 -2.79
C LEU A 119 -13.45 0.01 -2.76
N ASP A 120 -13.75 -0.50 -1.58
CA ASP A 120 -14.27 -1.86 -1.38
C ASP A 120 -15.10 -1.91 -0.09
N CYS A 121 -15.74 -3.06 0.16
CA CYS A 121 -16.29 -3.37 1.47
C CYS A 121 -15.16 -3.98 2.32
N PRO A 122 -14.65 -3.24 3.32
CA PRO A 122 -13.59 -3.77 4.17
C PRO A 122 -14.13 -4.90 5.02
N PHE A 123 -13.36 -5.98 5.17
CA PHE A 123 -13.84 -7.18 5.84
C PHE A 123 -14.12 -6.96 7.34
N ILE A 124 -15.18 -7.62 7.81
CA ILE A 124 -15.48 -7.93 9.22
C ILE A 124 -15.73 -9.44 9.28
N GLN A 125 -15.18 -10.14 10.25
CA GLN A 125 -15.37 -11.58 10.37
C GLN A 125 -15.19 -12.08 11.81
N PRO A 126 -16.06 -12.98 12.28
CA PRO A 126 -15.88 -13.65 13.57
C PRO A 126 -14.56 -14.43 13.63
N LEU A 127 -13.80 -14.25 14.70
CA LEU A 127 -12.51 -14.91 14.93
C LEU A 127 -12.69 -16.19 15.73
N THR A 128 -12.50 -17.31 15.07
CA THR A 128 -12.42 -18.64 15.67
C THR A 128 -11.15 -19.35 15.20
N ARG A 129 -10.85 -20.53 15.77
CA ARG A 129 -9.71 -21.35 15.30
C ARG A 129 -9.87 -21.77 13.83
N GLU A 130 -11.09 -22.03 13.40
CA GLU A 130 -11.44 -22.44 12.03
C GLU A 130 -11.32 -21.27 11.05
N THR A 131 -11.80 -20.08 11.43
CA THR A 131 -11.80 -18.88 10.56
C THR A 131 -10.44 -18.18 10.50
N ARG A 132 -9.54 -18.43 11.44
CA ARG A 132 -8.24 -17.76 11.57
C ARG A 132 -7.48 -17.65 10.24
N ARG A 133 -7.26 -18.78 9.53
CA ARG A 133 -6.48 -18.77 8.28
C ARG A 133 -7.16 -17.98 7.17
N ALA A 134 -8.49 -18.02 7.11
CA ALA A 134 -9.27 -17.23 6.17
C ALA A 134 -9.16 -15.72 6.48
N ILE A 135 -9.22 -15.35 7.77
CA ILE A 135 -9.05 -13.97 8.22
C ILE A 135 -7.64 -13.46 7.93
N GLU A 136 -6.60 -14.26 8.21
CA GLU A 136 -5.21 -13.90 7.86
C GLU A 136 -5.07 -13.63 6.36
N ARG A 137 -5.68 -14.48 5.50
CA ARG A 137 -5.71 -14.25 4.06
C ARG A 137 -6.46 -12.98 3.68
N LYS A 138 -7.66 -12.77 4.24
CA LYS A 138 -8.45 -11.55 3.99
C LYS A 138 -7.72 -10.28 4.45
N SER A 139 -7.10 -10.29 5.64
CA SER A 139 -6.35 -9.14 6.15
C SER A 139 -5.11 -8.85 5.31
N TYR A 140 -4.43 -9.88 4.81
CA TYR A 140 -3.29 -9.74 3.91
C TYR A 140 -3.71 -9.11 2.57
N PHE A 141 -4.75 -9.65 1.91
CA PHE A 141 -5.26 -9.07 0.66
C PHE A 141 -5.92 -7.72 0.90
N GLY A 142 -6.61 -7.53 2.02
CA GLY A 142 -7.13 -6.24 2.46
C GLY A 142 -6.05 -5.15 2.57
N ALA A 143 -4.83 -5.54 2.93
CA ALA A 143 -3.68 -4.62 3.00
C ALA A 143 -3.03 -4.31 1.64
N TYR A 144 -3.51 -4.82 0.50
CA TYR A 144 -3.02 -4.43 -0.83
C TYR A 144 -3.52 -3.05 -1.23
N LYS A 145 -2.65 -2.30 -1.91
CA LYS A 145 -3.05 -1.07 -2.59
C LYS A 145 -3.92 -1.43 -3.81
N GLY A 146 -5.06 -0.78 -3.97
CA GLY A 146 -5.95 -1.01 -5.12
C GLY A 146 -5.29 -0.60 -6.44
N VAL A 147 -4.54 0.50 -6.41
CA VAL A 147 -3.80 1.03 -7.55
C VAL A 147 -2.31 0.80 -7.35
N THR A 148 -1.75 -0.16 -8.10
CA THR A 148 -0.35 -0.56 -8.09
C THR A 148 0.07 -1.10 -9.47
N ASP A 149 1.31 -1.57 -9.65
CA ASP A 149 1.76 -2.19 -10.89
C ASP A 149 1.25 -3.63 -11.07
N ALA A 150 1.30 -4.10 -12.34
CA ALA A 150 0.75 -5.40 -12.72
C ALA A 150 1.47 -6.58 -12.06
N LEU A 151 2.79 -6.52 -11.89
CA LEU A 151 3.56 -7.61 -11.29
C LEU A 151 3.19 -7.78 -9.82
N THR A 152 3.17 -6.68 -9.07
CA THR A 152 2.76 -6.67 -7.66
C THR A 152 1.31 -7.13 -7.50
N LYS A 153 0.43 -6.80 -8.45
CA LYS A 153 -0.99 -7.10 -8.36
C LYS A 153 -1.33 -8.56 -8.71
N TYR A 154 -0.63 -9.15 -9.68
CA TYR A 154 -1.04 -10.41 -10.29
C TYR A 154 0.01 -11.53 -10.19
N LEU A 155 1.32 -11.20 -10.16
CA LEU A 155 2.35 -12.23 -10.30
C LEU A 155 2.67 -12.93 -8.97
N TRP A 156 2.94 -12.18 -7.91
CA TRP A 156 3.43 -12.77 -6.66
C TRP A 156 2.60 -12.57 -5.38
N PRO A 157 1.31 -12.21 -5.41
CA PRO A 157 0.57 -12.02 -4.16
C PRO A 157 0.53 -13.26 -3.28
N GLU A 158 0.35 -14.44 -3.86
CA GLU A 158 0.32 -15.70 -3.10
C GLU A 158 1.69 -16.06 -2.51
N LEU A 159 2.76 -15.93 -3.30
CA LEU A 159 4.12 -16.16 -2.81
C LEU A 159 4.45 -15.22 -1.65
N ALA A 160 4.13 -13.94 -1.79
CA ALA A 160 4.36 -12.97 -0.73
C ALA A 160 3.49 -13.22 0.51
N LEU A 161 2.26 -13.79 0.36
CA LEU A 161 1.45 -14.24 1.49
C LEU A 161 2.16 -15.34 2.29
N TRP A 162 2.69 -16.36 1.60
CA TRP A 162 3.42 -17.45 2.26
C TRP A 162 4.66 -16.95 3.00
N LEU A 163 5.43 -16.08 2.35
CA LEU A 163 6.62 -15.47 2.97
C LEU A 163 6.25 -14.57 4.15
N THR A 164 5.18 -13.78 4.05
CA THR A 164 4.68 -12.94 5.16
C THR A 164 4.26 -13.79 6.36
N ARG A 165 3.57 -14.92 6.13
CA ARG A 165 3.21 -15.87 7.21
C ARG A 165 4.46 -16.50 7.84
N GLY A 166 5.42 -16.93 7.01
CA GLY A 166 6.70 -17.45 7.49
C GLY A 166 7.43 -16.44 8.36
N ALA A 167 7.61 -15.22 7.87
CA ALA A 167 8.25 -14.14 8.59
C ALA A 167 7.55 -13.82 9.93
N ALA A 168 6.21 -13.74 9.93
CA ALA A 168 5.44 -13.51 11.14
C ALA A 168 5.58 -14.66 12.15
N SER A 169 5.63 -15.93 11.68
CA SER A 169 5.71 -17.11 12.54
C SER A 169 7.04 -17.24 13.27
N ILE A 170 8.14 -16.76 12.68
CA ILE A 170 9.49 -16.77 13.28
C ILE A 170 9.84 -15.42 13.94
N GLY A 171 8.88 -14.50 14.05
CA GLY A 171 9.07 -13.21 14.72
C GLY A 171 9.96 -12.22 13.97
N MET A 172 10.11 -12.34 12.65
CA MET A 172 10.83 -11.34 11.85
C MET A 172 10.12 -9.99 11.89
N THR A 173 10.91 -8.94 12.03
CA THR A 173 10.39 -7.57 11.91
C THR A 173 10.36 -7.13 10.44
N PRO A 174 9.47 -6.18 10.06
CA PRO A 174 9.49 -5.60 8.71
C PRO A 174 10.87 -5.06 8.32
N ASN A 175 11.55 -4.37 9.24
CA ASN A 175 12.88 -3.81 8.98
C ASN A 175 13.95 -4.87 8.68
N MET A 176 13.85 -6.07 9.26
CA MET A 176 14.76 -7.18 8.91
C MET A 176 14.52 -7.64 7.47
N VAL A 177 13.26 -7.73 7.05
CA VAL A 177 12.90 -8.09 5.67
C VAL A 177 13.39 -7.03 4.69
N THR A 178 13.17 -5.74 5.00
CA THR A 178 13.69 -4.60 4.21
C THR A 178 15.21 -4.65 4.09
N ALA A 179 15.95 -4.95 5.19
CA ALA A 179 17.42 -5.04 5.17
C ALA A 179 17.92 -6.18 4.26
N ILE A 180 17.29 -7.35 4.32
CA ILE A 180 17.61 -8.48 3.43
C ILE A 180 17.31 -8.09 1.98
N GLY A 181 16.16 -7.46 1.71
CA GLY A 181 15.79 -6.95 0.40
C GLY A 181 16.81 -5.94 -0.14
N ALA A 182 17.24 -4.98 0.67
CA ALA A 182 18.24 -3.99 0.30
C ALA A 182 19.60 -4.63 -0.05
N ALA A 183 20.04 -5.63 0.72
CA ALA A 183 21.25 -6.38 0.40
C ALA A 183 21.16 -7.10 -0.95
N LEU A 184 20.01 -7.73 -1.24
CA LEU A 184 19.75 -8.36 -2.55
C LEU A 184 19.66 -7.34 -3.69
N CYS A 185 19.13 -6.15 -3.44
CA CYS A 185 19.11 -5.04 -4.40
C CYS A 185 20.52 -4.61 -4.79
N ILE A 186 21.41 -4.43 -3.81
CA ILE A 186 22.82 -4.09 -4.03
C ILE A 186 23.54 -5.23 -4.78
N TYR A 187 23.30 -6.46 -4.40
CA TYR A 187 23.87 -7.63 -5.06
C TYR A 187 23.41 -7.76 -6.52
N ALA A 188 22.11 -7.56 -6.78
CA ALA A 188 21.59 -7.52 -8.14
C ALA A 188 22.25 -6.43 -8.99
N THR A 189 22.47 -5.24 -8.40
CA THR A 189 23.14 -4.11 -9.07
C THR A 189 24.56 -4.51 -9.50
N TRP A 190 25.30 -5.16 -8.60
CA TRP A 190 26.65 -5.65 -8.89
C TRP A 190 26.65 -6.72 -10.00
N LEU A 191 25.71 -7.68 -9.96
CA LEU A 191 25.57 -8.70 -10.99
C LEU A 191 25.23 -8.09 -12.36
N PHE A 192 24.35 -7.09 -12.40
CA PHE A 192 24.05 -6.36 -13.64
C PHE A 192 25.29 -5.68 -14.21
N ALA A 193 26.13 -5.08 -13.39
CA ALA A 193 27.40 -4.47 -13.81
C ALA A 193 28.37 -5.48 -14.44
N GLN A 194 28.33 -6.75 -13.99
CA GLN A 194 29.14 -7.84 -14.55
C GLN A 194 28.51 -8.49 -15.79
N GLY A 195 27.31 -8.07 -16.22
CA GLY A 195 26.55 -8.71 -17.28
C GLY A 195 25.94 -10.07 -16.91
N GLN A 196 25.95 -10.42 -15.62
CA GLN A 196 25.30 -11.62 -15.08
C GLN A 196 23.81 -11.36 -14.90
N TYR A 197 23.10 -11.15 -16.02
CA TYR A 197 21.71 -10.68 -15.98
C TYR A 197 20.75 -11.67 -15.38
N TRP A 198 20.91 -12.98 -15.60
CA TRP A 198 20.00 -13.99 -15.06
C TRP A 198 20.07 -14.09 -13.54
N GLU A 199 21.27 -14.13 -12.98
CA GLU A 199 21.51 -14.15 -11.56
C GLU A 199 21.08 -12.83 -10.92
N GLY A 200 21.40 -11.72 -11.57
CA GLY A 200 20.97 -10.39 -11.15
C GLY A 200 19.45 -10.24 -11.17
N MET A 201 18.77 -10.77 -12.18
CA MET A 201 17.31 -10.80 -12.22
C MET A 201 16.70 -11.69 -11.13
N LEU A 202 17.31 -12.84 -10.83
CA LEU A 202 16.84 -13.68 -9.73
C LEU A 202 16.94 -12.94 -8.39
N ALA A 203 18.08 -12.32 -8.09
CA ALA A 203 18.28 -11.52 -6.89
C ALA A 203 17.31 -10.33 -6.84
N GLY A 204 17.14 -9.62 -7.95
CA GLY A 204 16.20 -8.51 -8.11
C GLY A 204 14.74 -8.94 -7.94
N PHE A 205 14.35 -10.09 -8.47
CA PHE A 205 13.01 -10.64 -8.29
C PHE A 205 12.73 -10.96 -6.81
N ILE A 206 13.68 -11.62 -6.13
CA ILE A 206 13.54 -11.91 -4.70
C ILE A 206 13.42 -10.59 -3.91
N PHE A 207 14.24 -9.59 -4.22
CA PHE A 207 14.13 -8.26 -3.61
C PHE A 207 12.73 -7.66 -3.82
N MET A 208 12.18 -7.66 -5.05
CA MET A 208 10.84 -7.10 -5.33
C MET A 208 9.72 -7.82 -4.58
N VAL A 209 9.84 -9.14 -4.37
CA VAL A 209 8.90 -9.91 -3.56
C VAL A 209 9.03 -9.54 -2.08
N LEU A 210 10.27 -9.45 -1.55
CA LEU A 210 10.51 -9.08 -0.15
C LEU A 210 10.05 -7.67 0.18
N ASP A 211 10.17 -6.73 -0.74
CA ASP A 211 9.63 -5.38 -0.67
C ASP A 211 8.08 -5.37 -0.53
N THR A 212 7.42 -6.34 -1.14
CA THR A 212 5.99 -6.57 -0.90
C THR A 212 5.75 -7.17 0.49
N VAL A 213 6.59 -8.11 0.91
CA VAL A 213 6.47 -8.84 2.19
C VAL A 213 6.62 -7.91 3.37
N ASP A 214 7.62 -7.02 3.40
CA ASP A 214 7.88 -6.12 4.54
C ASP A 214 6.71 -5.16 4.81
N GLY A 215 6.20 -4.52 3.76
CA GLY A 215 5.03 -3.67 3.87
C GLY A 215 3.75 -4.42 4.26
N LYS A 216 3.59 -5.70 3.84
CA LYS A 216 2.47 -6.54 4.26
C LYS A 216 2.63 -6.99 5.71
N LEU A 217 3.83 -7.43 6.09
CA LEU A 217 4.14 -7.81 7.45
C LEU A 217 3.85 -6.65 8.40
N ALA A 218 4.33 -5.43 8.08
CA ALA A 218 4.08 -4.24 8.87
C ALA A 218 2.58 -3.95 9.07
N ARG A 219 1.77 -4.08 8.01
CA ARG A 219 0.32 -3.83 8.08
C ARG A 219 -0.45 -4.95 8.77
N CYS A 220 -0.11 -6.21 8.52
CA CYS A 220 -0.78 -7.36 9.15
C CYS A 220 -0.48 -7.47 10.64
N THR A 221 0.76 -7.16 11.06
CA THR A 221 1.18 -7.17 12.47
C THR A 221 1.01 -5.82 13.18
N ILE A 222 0.59 -4.78 12.43
CA ILE A 222 0.39 -3.41 12.93
C ILE A 222 1.66 -2.89 13.62
N THR A 223 2.79 -3.04 12.93
CA THR A 223 4.10 -2.62 13.39
C THR A 223 4.75 -1.59 12.45
N SER A 224 3.93 -0.92 11.62
CA SER A 224 4.42 0.16 10.76
C SER A 224 5.09 1.26 11.58
N SER A 225 6.29 1.66 11.18
CA SER A 225 7.03 2.74 11.82
C SER A 225 7.35 3.85 10.81
N LYS A 226 7.47 5.09 11.31
CA LYS A 226 7.86 6.23 10.45
C LYS A 226 9.21 5.99 9.78
N TRP A 227 10.19 5.49 10.53
CA TRP A 227 11.54 5.18 10.02
C TRP A 227 11.54 4.02 9.02
N GLY A 228 10.78 2.96 9.28
CA GLY A 228 10.62 1.86 8.32
C GLY A 228 10.04 2.34 6.99
N ASN A 229 9.02 3.18 7.05
CA ASN A 229 8.44 3.77 5.84
C ASN A 229 9.44 4.66 5.08
N VAL A 230 10.28 5.46 5.78
CA VAL A 230 11.30 6.30 5.15
C VAL A 230 12.39 5.44 4.50
N ALA A 231 12.84 4.37 5.17
CA ALA A 231 13.86 3.48 4.64
C ALA A 231 13.36 2.73 3.39
N ASP A 232 12.17 2.14 3.46
CA ASP A 232 11.52 1.43 2.36
C ASP A 232 11.31 2.35 1.13
N HIS A 233 10.68 3.51 1.33
CA HIS A 233 10.50 4.48 0.24
C HIS A 233 11.83 5.04 -0.28
N GLY A 234 12.85 5.19 0.57
CA GLY A 234 14.18 5.64 0.19
C GLY A 234 14.87 4.65 -0.76
N VAL A 235 14.86 3.37 -0.41
CA VAL A 235 15.41 2.32 -1.29
C VAL A 235 14.66 2.30 -2.62
N ASP A 236 13.33 2.32 -2.59
CA ASP A 236 12.49 2.31 -3.78
C ASP A 236 12.70 3.51 -4.70
N LEU A 237 12.98 4.66 -4.14
CA LEU A 237 13.21 5.89 -4.91
C LEU A 237 14.61 5.96 -5.52
N ILE A 238 15.62 5.47 -4.81
CA ILE A 238 17.02 5.69 -5.18
C ILE A 238 17.56 4.62 -6.13
N HIS A 239 17.25 3.32 -5.90
CA HIS A 239 17.93 2.24 -6.63
C HIS A 239 17.61 2.11 -8.13
N PRO A 240 16.38 2.43 -8.66
CA PRO A 240 16.06 2.11 -10.05
C PRO A 240 17.01 2.75 -11.09
N PRO A 241 17.42 4.03 -10.96
CA PRO A 241 18.41 4.61 -11.87
C PRO A 241 19.75 3.86 -11.88
N PHE A 242 20.21 3.38 -10.70
CA PHE A 242 21.43 2.61 -10.60
C PHE A 242 21.31 1.26 -11.31
N TRP A 243 20.18 0.55 -11.15
CA TRP A 243 19.95 -0.70 -11.85
C TRP A 243 20.07 -0.55 -13.36
N TRP A 244 19.46 0.47 -13.94
CA TRP A 244 19.46 0.69 -15.39
C TRP A 244 20.82 1.13 -15.89
N TYR A 245 21.54 1.95 -15.12
CA TYR A 245 22.91 2.32 -15.45
C TYR A 245 23.84 1.10 -15.48
N PHE A 246 23.86 0.33 -14.39
CA PHE A 246 24.72 -0.85 -14.29
C PHE A 246 24.30 -1.98 -15.23
N TRP A 247 23.03 -2.09 -15.57
CA TRP A 247 22.57 -2.91 -16.68
C TRP A 247 23.27 -2.53 -17.98
N GLY A 248 23.28 -1.26 -18.32
CA GLY A 248 23.94 -0.76 -19.53
C GLY A 248 25.46 -0.98 -19.52
N VAL A 249 26.12 -0.83 -18.38
CA VAL A 249 27.55 -1.15 -18.19
C VAL A 249 27.82 -2.63 -18.51
N GLY A 250 26.99 -3.52 -18.00
CA GLY A 250 27.13 -4.98 -18.19
C GLY A 250 26.93 -5.48 -19.62
N LEU A 251 26.37 -4.66 -20.54
CA LEU A 251 26.17 -5.05 -21.95
C LEU A 251 27.47 -5.41 -22.67
N GLY A 252 28.61 -4.84 -22.22
CA GLY A 252 29.92 -5.17 -22.75
C GLY A 252 30.29 -6.65 -22.62
N ALA A 253 29.88 -7.29 -21.52
CA ALA A 253 30.12 -8.72 -21.28
C ALA A 253 29.36 -9.63 -22.29
N TRP A 254 28.29 -9.11 -22.91
CA TRP A 254 27.51 -9.80 -23.94
C TRP A 254 27.95 -9.44 -25.35
N GLY A 255 28.97 -8.60 -25.54
CA GLY A 255 29.35 -8.05 -26.83
C GLY A 255 28.30 -7.12 -27.46
N LEU A 256 27.38 -6.58 -26.62
CA LEU A 256 26.25 -5.74 -27.02
C LEU A 256 26.36 -4.33 -26.45
N ALA A 257 27.58 -3.87 -26.13
CA ALA A 257 27.78 -2.51 -25.60
C ALA A 257 27.17 -1.49 -26.57
N LEU A 258 26.39 -0.55 -25.99
CA LEU A 258 25.85 0.55 -26.78
C LEU A 258 26.99 1.56 -27.08
N PRO A 259 26.98 2.19 -28.30
CA PRO A 259 27.85 3.32 -28.55
C PRO A 259 27.70 4.40 -27.50
N ASP A 260 28.77 5.08 -27.06
CA ASP A 260 28.80 6.03 -25.96
C ASP A 260 27.70 7.09 -26.06
N GLN A 261 27.49 7.65 -27.24
CA GLN A 261 26.45 8.66 -27.46
C GLN A 261 25.05 8.05 -27.27
N THR A 262 24.81 6.83 -27.73
CA THR A 262 23.52 6.13 -27.56
C THR A 262 23.29 5.80 -26.09
N PHE A 263 24.31 5.29 -25.40
CA PHE A 263 24.24 5.01 -23.96
C PHE A 263 23.93 6.28 -23.15
N LEU A 264 24.61 7.37 -23.45
CA LEU A 264 24.34 8.67 -22.80
C LEU A 264 22.89 9.12 -22.99
N LEU A 265 22.38 9.06 -24.24
CA LEU A 265 20.99 9.47 -24.52
C LEU A 265 19.97 8.57 -23.80
N VAL A 266 20.20 7.25 -23.79
CA VAL A 266 19.39 6.28 -23.07
C VAL A 266 19.38 6.59 -21.57
N MET A 267 20.55 6.87 -20.98
CA MET A 267 20.64 7.20 -19.55
C MET A 267 19.98 8.55 -19.22
N ILE A 268 20.14 9.56 -20.07
CA ILE A 268 19.42 10.84 -19.90
C ILE A 268 17.91 10.59 -19.93
N ALA A 269 17.39 9.82 -20.90
CA ALA A 269 15.97 9.53 -21.01
C ALA A 269 15.44 8.77 -19.77
N VAL A 270 16.17 7.77 -19.30
CA VAL A 270 15.78 6.96 -18.15
C VAL A 270 15.86 7.77 -16.85
N VAL A 271 16.99 8.41 -16.57
CA VAL A 271 17.22 9.10 -15.28
C VAL A 271 16.40 10.39 -15.21
N ALA A 272 16.48 11.26 -16.21
CA ALA A 272 15.71 12.49 -16.24
C ALA A 272 14.20 12.21 -16.31
N GLY A 273 13.80 11.25 -17.14
CA GLY A 273 12.39 10.82 -17.24
C GLY A 273 11.85 10.27 -15.92
N TYR A 274 12.65 9.47 -15.21
CA TYR A 274 12.31 8.98 -13.88
C TYR A 274 12.14 10.12 -12.86
N VAL A 275 13.12 11.02 -12.77
CA VAL A 275 13.08 12.15 -11.82
C VAL A 275 11.89 13.06 -12.11
N LEU A 276 11.69 13.44 -13.38
CA LEU A 276 10.58 14.30 -13.77
C LEU A 276 9.21 13.68 -13.47
N GLN A 277 9.04 12.39 -13.66
CA GLN A 277 7.80 11.69 -13.24
C GLN A 277 7.57 11.80 -11.72
N ARG A 278 8.63 11.65 -10.89
CA ARG A 278 8.51 11.83 -9.41
C ARG A 278 8.15 13.26 -9.05
N VAL A 279 8.73 14.25 -9.75
CA VAL A 279 8.38 15.66 -9.56
C VAL A 279 6.90 15.92 -9.92
N ILE A 280 6.42 15.41 -11.06
CA ILE A 280 5.02 15.54 -11.48
C ILE A 280 4.07 14.91 -10.45
N GLU A 281 4.36 13.71 -9.97
CA GLU A 281 3.57 13.06 -8.94
C GLU A 281 3.56 13.86 -7.62
N GLY A 282 4.72 14.37 -7.21
CA GLY A 282 4.84 15.23 -6.03
C GLY A 282 4.04 16.53 -6.15
N LEU A 283 4.09 17.19 -7.33
CA LEU A 283 3.29 18.39 -7.62
C LEU A 283 1.78 18.07 -7.58
N PHE A 284 1.38 16.95 -8.15
CA PHE A 284 -0.03 16.54 -8.14
C PHE A 284 -0.54 16.30 -6.71
N ILE A 285 0.25 15.62 -5.88
CA ILE A 285 -0.08 15.42 -4.45
C ILE A 285 -0.16 16.77 -3.72
N LYS A 286 0.81 17.65 -3.94
CA LYS A 286 0.87 18.98 -3.29
C LYS A 286 -0.34 19.84 -3.64
N ASP A 287 -0.71 19.90 -4.92
CA ASP A 287 -1.68 20.87 -5.42
C ASP A 287 -3.13 20.36 -5.40
N PHE A 288 -3.33 19.04 -5.42
CA PHE A 288 -4.66 18.41 -5.46
C PHE A 288 -4.93 17.46 -4.27
N GLY A 289 -3.95 17.22 -3.39
CA GLY A 289 -4.13 16.41 -2.17
C GLY A 289 -4.32 14.92 -2.41
N MET A 290 -4.03 14.42 -3.63
CA MET A 290 -4.17 13.02 -4.01
C MET A 290 -3.05 12.56 -4.92
N ASP A 291 -2.88 11.23 -5.04
CA ASP A 291 -1.97 10.63 -6.01
C ASP A 291 -2.55 10.76 -7.44
N ILE A 292 -1.73 11.14 -8.42
CA ILE A 292 -2.14 11.29 -9.84
C ILE A 292 -2.80 10.03 -10.40
N HIS A 293 -2.39 8.85 -9.92
CA HIS A 293 -2.88 7.57 -10.38
C HIS A 293 -4.31 7.21 -9.90
N VAL A 294 -4.91 8.00 -9.01
CA VAL A 294 -6.28 7.79 -8.54
C VAL A 294 -7.26 8.85 -9.02
N TRP A 295 -6.82 9.79 -9.85
CA TRP A 295 -7.69 10.84 -10.35
C TRP A 295 -8.78 10.27 -11.26
N ARG A 296 -8.44 9.56 -12.33
CA ARG A 296 -9.40 8.95 -13.26
C ARG A 296 -9.16 7.44 -13.36
N ARG A 297 -10.15 6.71 -13.89
CA ARG A 297 -10.02 5.25 -14.13
C ARG A 297 -8.86 4.91 -15.05
N PHE A 298 -8.66 5.72 -16.12
CA PHE A 298 -7.51 5.58 -17.02
C PHE A 298 -6.18 5.64 -16.26
N ASP A 299 -6.05 6.61 -15.35
CA ASP A 299 -4.81 6.84 -14.61
C ASP A 299 -4.47 5.64 -13.69
N SER A 300 -5.52 5.04 -13.10
CA SER A 300 -5.39 3.80 -12.32
C SER A 300 -4.99 2.59 -13.18
N GLN A 301 -5.52 2.48 -14.40
CA GLN A 301 -5.15 1.41 -15.33
C GLN A 301 -3.73 1.61 -15.87
N PHE A 302 -3.37 2.84 -16.24
CA PHE A 302 -2.02 3.15 -16.71
C PHE A 302 -0.96 2.89 -15.65
N ARG A 303 -1.31 3.02 -14.35
CA ARG A 303 -0.40 2.70 -13.25
C ARG A 303 0.07 1.23 -13.25
N LEU A 304 -0.69 0.32 -13.82
CA LEU A 304 -0.31 -1.09 -13.94
C LEU A 304 1.00 -1.27 -14.74
N ILE A 305 1.23 -0.41 -15.72
CA ILE A 305 2.35 -0.52 -16.69
C ILE A 305 3.27 0.70 -16.70
N THR A 306 3.00 1.75 -15.93
CA THR A 306 3.84 2.96 -15.85
C THR A 306 5.31 2.58 -15.69
N ALA A 307 6.21 3.30 -16.39
CA ALA A 307 7.65 3.09 -16.34
C ALA A 307 8.22 3.29 -14.93
N ARG A 308 8.18 2.22 -14.17
CA ARG A 308 8.74 2.10 -12.82
C ARG A 308 9.55 0.80 -12.75
N ARG A 309 10.18 0.52 -11.60
CA ARG A 309 11.00 -0.67 -11.37
C ARG A 309 10.41 -1.94 -11.99
N ASN A 310 9.20 -2.32 -11.56
CA ASN A 310 8.64 -3.62 -11.92
C ASN A 310 8.29 -3.75 -13.42
N PRO A 311 7.54 -2.82 -14.07
CA PRO A 311 7.32 -2.90 -15.50
C PRO A 311 8.61 -2.83 -16.36
N ASN A 312 9.57 -1.99 -15.96
CA ASN A 312 10.85 -1.90 -16.63
C ASN A 312 11.65 -3.22 -16.52
N PHE A 313 11.61 -3.85 -15.34
CA PHE A 313 12.21 -5.16 -15.11
C PHE A 313 11.59 -6.24 -16.02
N ALA A 314 10.28 -6.22 -16.23
CA ALA A 314 9.63 -7.14 -17.17
C ALA A 314 10.10 -6.93 -18.61
N ILE A 315 10.25 -5.67 -19.07
CA ILE A 315 10.81 -5.36 -20.40
C ILE A 315 12.19 -5.97 -20.55
N LEU A 316 13.08 -5.76 -19.57
CA LEU A 316 14.43 -6.30 -19.57
C LEU A 316 14.46 -7.83 -19.52
N PHE A 317 13.58 -8.45 -18.74
CA PHE A 317 13.44 -9.90 -18.68
C PHE A 317 13.15 -10.51 -20.06
N PHE A 318 12.12 -10.00 -20.74
CA PHE A 318 11.77 -10.53 -22.07
C PHE A 318 12.81 -10.22 -23.13
N ALA A 319 13.48 -9.07 -23.07
CA ALA A 319 14.57 -8.73 -23.98
C ALA A 319 15.79 -9.63 -23.74
N THR A 320 16.14 -9.94 -22.51
CA THR A 320 17.23 -10.87 -22.17
C THR A 320 16.89 -12.30 -22.60
N LEU A 321 15.63 -12.72 -22.44
CA LEU A 321 15.15 -14.01 -22.94
C LEU A 321 15.30 -14.13 -24.47
N ALA A 322 15.13 -13.01 -25.19
CA ALA A 322 15.38 -12.93 -26.63
C ALA A 322 16.88 -12.75 -27.01
N GLY A 323 17.79 -12.77 -26.03
CA GLY A 323 19.22 -12.56 -26.24
C GLY A 323 19.60 -11.11 -26.58
N ARG A 324 18.70 -10.14 -26.35
CA ARG A 324 18.89 -8.74 -26.71
C ARG A 324 18.67 -7.79 -25.50
N PRO A 325 19.47 -7.94 -24.43
CA PRO A 325 19.39 -7.05 -23.25
C PRO A 325 19.67 -5.57 -23.61
N ASP A 326 20.40 -5.28 -24.68
CA ASP A 326 20.64 -3.96 -25.25
C ASP A 326 19.35 -3.30 -25.77
N ILE A 327 18.55 -4.01 -26.56
CA ILE A 327 17.24 -3.53 -27.03
C ILE A 327 16.29 -3.33 -25.82
N GLY A 328 16.38 -4.22 -24.83
CA GLY A 328 15.62 -4.07 -23.60
C GLY A 328 15.87 -2.73 -22.90
N LEU A 329 17.11 -2.32 -22.76
CA LEU A 329 17.47 -1.04 -22.15
C LEU A 329 16.96 0.16 -22.97
N ILE A 330 17.08 0.10 -24.30
CA ILE A 330 16.52 1.12 -25.21
C ILE A 330 14.99 1.18 -25.07
N ALA A 331 14.32 0.02 -24.99
CA ALA A 331 12.88 -0.04 -24.80
C ALA A 331 12.43 0.57 -23.44
N VAL A 332 13.20 0.34 -22.37
CA VAL A 332 12.99 1.00 -21.07
C VAL A 332 13.09 2.51 -21.19
N ALA A 333 14.07 3.03 -21.94
CA ALA A 333 14.21 4.47 -22.18
C ALA A 333 12.97 5.05 -22.90
N TRP A 334 12.54 4.43 -23.98
CA TRP A 334 11.35 4.85 -24.71
C TRP A 334 10.09 4.76 -23.83
N TRP A 335 9.93 3.68 -23.05
CA TRP A 335 8.79 3.52 -22.17
C TRP A 335 8.77 4.57 -21.04
N THR A 336 9.96 4.96 -20.57
CA THR A 336 10.11 6.04 -19.59
C THR A 336 9.68 7.38 -20.17
N VAL A 337 10.07 7.70 -21.42
CA VAL A 337 9.65 8.92 -22.12
C VAL A 337 8.13 8.94 -22.34
N ILE A 338 7.56 7.83 -22.83
CA ILE A 338 6.10 7.72 -23.04
C ILE A 338 5.37 7.93 -21.72
N SER A 339 5.81 7.28 -20.64
CA SER A 339 5.18 7.45 -19.31
C SER A 339 5.31 8.87 -18.79
N LEU A 340 6.44 9.54 -19.03
CA LEU A 340 6.62 10.95 -18.69
C LEU A 340 5.63 11.86 -19.46
N VAL A 341 5.45 11.63 -20.76
CA VAL A 341 4.50 12.39 -21.59
C VAL A 341 3.07 12.20 -21.04
N VAL A 342 2.68 10.97 -20.71
CA VAL A 342 1.36 10.69 -20.13
C VAL A 342 1.18 11.46 -18.82
N HIS A 343 2.14 11.40 -17.89
CA HIS A 343 2.07 12.15 -16.63
C HIS A 343 2.03 13.66 -16.82
N ALA A 344 2.80 14.19 -17.78
CA ALA A 344 2.77 15.62 -18.11
C ALA A 344 1.39 16.05 -18.64
N VAL A 345 0.81 15.26 -19.54
CA VAL A 345 -0.54 15.49 -20.07
C VAL A 345 -1.58 15.44 -18.95
N GLN A 346 -1.51 14.45 -18.05
CA GLN A 346 -2.41 14.33 -16.91
C GLN A 346 -2.32 15.57 -16.01
N LEU A 347 -1.11 16.05 -15.70
CA LEU A 347 -0.91 17.23 -14.87
C LEU A 347 -1.48 18.50 -15.53
N VAL A 348 -1.22 18.69 -16.83
CA VAL A 348 -1.75 19.83 -17.60
C VAL A 348 -3.28 19.81 -17.64
N GLN A 349 -3.87 18.63 -17.88
CA GLN A 349 -5.33 18.45 -17.86
C GLN A 349 -5.92 18.77 -16.48
N ALA A 350 -5.30 18.32 -15.39
CA ALA A 350 -5.77 18.61 -14.04
C ALA A 350 -5.76 20.13 -13.75
N TYR A 351 -4.71 20.83 -14.15
CA TYR A 351 -4.69 22.30 -14.02
C TYR A 351 -5.73 23.00 -14.91
N ALA A 352 -5.99 22.49 -16.11
CA ALA A 352 -7.03 23.02 -16.99
C ALA A 352 -8.44 22.83 -16.38
N GLU A 353 -8.73 21.66 -15.85
CA GLU A 353 -9.98 21.37 -15.15
C GLU A 353 -10.18 22.29 -13.94
N ARG A 354 -9.14 22.45 -13.10
CA ARG A 354 -9.16 23.35 -11.95
C ARG A 354 -9.40 24.81 -12.36
N ARG A 355 -8.78 25.29 -13.46
CA ARG A 355 -9.00 26.64 -14.00
C ARG A 355 -10.42 26.83 -14.54
N ALA A 356 -11.04 25.75 -15.04
CA ALA A 356 -12.44 25.75 -15.47
C ALA A 356 -13.45 25.65 -14.31
N GLY A 357 -12.96 25.70 -13.06
CA GLY A 357 -13.81 25.62 -11.85
C GLY A 357 -14.33 24.20 -11.55
N ARG A 358 -13.80 23.15 -12.22
CA ARG A 358 -14.22 21.78 -11.95
C ARG A 358 -13.38 21.19 -10.79
N PRO A 359 -14.02 20.51 -9.84
CA PRO A 359 -13.30 19.90 -8.73
C PRO A 359 -12.39 18.75 -9.22
N ILE A 360 -11.21 18.65 -8.64
CA ILE A 360 -10.29 17.52 -8.88
C ILE A 360 -10.46 16.58 -7.72
N VAL A 361 -11.23 15.52 -7.93
CA VAL A 361 -11.52 14.46 -6.94
C VAL A 361 -11.17 13.10 -7.51
N SER A 362 -10.97 12.13 -6.65
CA SER A 362 -10.70 10.75 -7.10
C SER A 362 -11.98 10.13 -7.66
N TRP A 363 -11.88 9.40 -8.77
CA TRP A 363 -12.99 8.61 -9.30
C TRP A 363 -13.56 7.58 -8.30
N MET A 364 -12.80 7.24 -7.25
CA MET A 364 -13.21 6.36 -6.16
C MET A 364 -14.02 7.09 -5.07
N GLU A 365 -14.03 8.43 -5.07
CA GLU A 365 -14.85 9.24 -4.17
C GLU A 365 -16.21 9.58 -4.79
N GLU A 366 -16.31 9.48 -6.12
CA GLU A 366 -17.55 9.75 -6.87
C GLU A 366 -18.43 8.49 -7.03
N ALA A 367 -17.92 7.32 -6.71
CA ALA A 367 -18.60 6.04 -6.78
C ALA A 367 -19.22 5.69 -5.43
#